data_26b3f9e3cef14cf068d340d2dbc47b82
#
_entry.id   26b3f9e3cef14cf068d340d2dbc47b82
#
_cell.length_a   1.000
_cell.length_b   1.000
_cell.length_c   1.000
_cell.angle_alpha   90.00
_cell.angle_beta   90.00
_cell.angle_gamma   90.00
#
_symmetry.space_group_name_H-M   'P 1'
#
loop_
_entity.id
_entity.type
_entity.pdbx_description
1 polymer ?
#
loop_
_entity_poly.entity_id
_entity_poly.type
_entity_poly.pdbx_seq_one_letter_code
_entity_poly.pdbx_strand_id
1 'polypeptide(L)'
;MAQAKTLSTEDLKRVLAYINTRPHAARNRTMLLLTAWAGLRVGEVAGLSVGDVRAVDGSVKSQLHLAADRVKHAHARTVFINERLRLELAQYLKSRAHTDDAAPLFPTQKEPRRGFTANTLCQTFHSIYQGAAIAGASSHSGHRSIATTQRYIDVNDDLLRGAVELA
;
A
#
# COMPACT_ATOMS: atom_id res chain seq x y z
N MET A 1 -25.17 -0.64 11.48
CA MET A 1 -24.21 -0.58 10.34
C MET A 1 -23.07 -1.55 10.64
N ALA A 2 -22.82 -2.52 9.78
CA ALA A 2 -21.72 -3.45 10.01
C ALA A 2 -20.39 -2.69 9.92
N GLN A 3 -19.61 -2.74 10.98
CA GLN A 3 -18.28 -2.15 11.06
C GLN A 3 -17.36 -2.92 10.13
N ALA A 4 -16.63 -2.23 9.27
CA ALA A 4 -15.65 -2.89 8.41
C ALA A 4 -14.60 -3.60 9.27
N LYS A 5 -14.41 -4.88 9.00
CA LYS A 5 -13.49 -5.72 9.76
C LYS A 5 -12.04 -5.36 9.41
N THR A 6 -11.25 -5.05 10.41
CA THR A 6 -9.80 -4.85 10.27
C THR A 6 -9.12 -6.19 9.94
N LEU A 7 -8.12 -6.20 9.03
CA LEU A 7 -7.32 -7.39 8.79
C LEU A 7 -6.58 -7.78 10.08
N SER A 8 -6.84 -8.96 10.59
CA SER A 8 -6.04 -9.53 11.67
C SER A 8 -4.64 -9.89 11.14
N THR A 9 -3.70 -10.12 12.05
CA THR A 9 -2.36 -10.63 11.67
C THR A 9 -2.45 -11.92 10.86
N GLU A 10 -3.39 -12.80 11.23
CA GLU A 10 -3.60 -14.06 10.51
C GLU A 10 -4.23 -13.84 9.13
N ASP A 11 -5.18 -12.90 9.00
CA ASP A 11 -5.74 -12.52 7.70
C ASP A 11 -4.65 -11.95 6.80
N LEU A 12 -3.77 -11.08 7.32
CA LEU A 12 -2.65 -10.53 6.56
C LEU A 12 -1.70 -11.64 6.08
N LYS A 13 -1.32 -12.58 6.94
CA LYS A 13 -0.49 -13.74 6.56
C LYS A 13 -1.15 -14.56 5.44
N ARG A 14 -2.45 -14.83 5.55
CA ARG A 14 -3.22 -15.57 4.54
C ARG A 14 -3.25 -14.85 3.20
N VAL A 15 -3.48 -13.55 3.22
CA VAL A 15 -3.47 -12.71 2.01
C VAL A 15 -2.09 -12.70 1.36
N LEU A 16 -1.03 -12.54 2.15
CA LEU A 16 0.34 -12.57 1.63
C LEU A 16 0.72 -13.94 1.04
N ALA A 17 0.30 -15.03 1.69
CA ALA A 17 0.49 -16.38 1.16
C ALA A 17 -0.23 -16.54 -0.19
N TYR A 18 -1.47 -16.09 -0.30
CA TYR A 18 -2.23 -16.11 -1.56
C TYR A 18 -1.54 -15.27 -2.64
N ILE A 19 -1.11 -14.04 -2.33
CA ILE A 19 -0.41 -13.18 -3.29
C ILE A 19 0.82 -13.88 -3.85
N ASN A 20 1.60 -14.58 -3.01
CA ASN A 20 2.83 -15.26 -3.44
C ASN A 20 2.60 -16.35 -4.49
N THR A 21 1.40 -16.89 -4.60
CA THR A 21 1.02 -17.88 -5.62
C THR A 21 0.53 -17.26 -6.93
N ARG A 22 0.47 -15.92 -7.01
CA ARG A 22 -0.15 -15.22 -8.14
C ARG A 22 0.85 -14.42 -8.97
N PRO A 23 0.53 -14.14 -10.24
CA PRO A 23 1.33 -13.22 -11.06
C PRO A 23 1.49 -11.86 -10.37
N HIS A 24 2.63 -11.23 -10.58
CA HIS A 24 2.97 -9.92 -9.98
C HIS A 24 3.01 -9.92 -8.45
N ALA A 25 3.39 -11.05 -7.85
CA ALA A 25 3.42 -11.22 -6.39
C ALA A 25 4.20 -10.10 -5.69
N ALA A 26 5.42 -9.78 -6.12
CA ALA A 26 6.24 -8.74 -5.51
C ALA A 26 5.54 -7.36 -5.51
N ARG A 27 4.95 -6.96 -6.64
CA ARG A 27 4.19 -5.71 -6.75
C ARG A 27 2.98 -5.69 -5.82
N ASN A 28 2.13 -6.70 -5.92
CA ASN A 28 0.88 -6.77 -5.16
C ASN A 28 1.14 -6.86 -3.65
N ARG A 29 2.19 -7.59 -3.25
CA ARG A 29 2.66 -7.69 -1.88
C ARG A 29 3.11 -6.32 -1.35
N THR A 30 3.95 -5.61 -2.09
CA THR A 30 4.45 -4.29 -1.68
C THR A 30 3.32 -3.26 -1.57
N MET A 31 2.37 -3.23 -2.52
CA MET A 31 1.20 -2.36 -2.44
C MET A 31 0.37 -2.62 -1.19
N LEU A 32 0.12 -3.90 -0.85
CA LEU A 32 -0.62 -4.27 0.35
C LEU A 32 0.11 -3.85 1.63
N LEU A 33 1.43 -4.09 1.70
CA LEU A 33 2.21 -3.77 2.90
C LEU A 33 2.35 -2.26 3.14
N LEU A 34 2.38 -1.44 2.08
CA LEU A 34 2.32 0.02 2.21
C LEU A 34 1.01 0.47 2.88
N THR A 35 -0.11 -0.17 2.56
CA THR A 35 -1.37 0.13 3.24
C THR A 35 -1.42 -0.43 4.66
N ALA A 36 -0.95 -1.66 4.87
CA ALA A 36 -1.07 -2.36 6.14
C ALA A 36 -0.06 -1.89 7.21
N TRP A 37 1.18 -1.57 6.81
CA TRP A 37 2.26 -1.23 7.75
C TRP A 37 2.61 0.25 7.81
N ALA A 38 2.39 0.99 6.72
CA ALA A 38 2.67 2.43 6.69
C ALA A 38 1.41 3.29 6.68
N GLY A 39 0.23 2.68 6.68
CA GLY A 39 -1.04 3.40 6.73
C GLY A 39 -1.30 4.30 5.52
N LEU A 40 -0.76 3.98 4.34
CA LEU A 40 -1.06 4.73 3.14
C LEU A 40 -2.47 4.41 2.64
N ARG A 41 -3.17 5.45 2.20
CA ARG A 41 -4.43 5.29 1.50
C ARG A 41 -4.21 4.66 0.13
N VAL A 42 -5.21 3.93 -0.36
CA VAL A 42 -5.12 3.27 -1.68
C VAL A 42 -4.77 4.27 -2.79
N GLY A 43 -5.37 5.46 -2.76
CA GLY A 43 -5.05 6.51 -3.73
C GLY A 43 -3.62 7.02 -3.62
N GLU A 44 -3.08 7.12 -2.41
CA GLU A 44 -1.70 7.51 -2.16
C GLU A 44 -0.73 6.44 -2.71
N VAL A 45 -0.99 5.16 -2.42
CA VAL A 45 -0.19 4.05 -2.97
C VAL A 45 -0.23 4.03 -4.49
N ALA A 46 -1.40 4.23 -5.09
CA ALA A 46 -1.57 4.26 -6.54
C ALA A 46 -0.78 5.40 -7.20
N GLY A 47 -0.66 6.54 -6.51
CA GLY A 47 0.02 7.75 -7.00
C GLY A 47 1.53 7.80 -6.74
N LEU A 48 2.13 6.79 -6.08
CA LEU A 48 3.58 6.82 -5.81
C LEU A 48 4.40 6.67 -7.10
N SER A 49 5.45 7.48 -7.18
CA SER A 49 6.54 7.34 -8.16
C SER A 49 7.72 6.57 -7.57
N VAL A 50 8.63 6.14 -8.42
CA VAL A 50 9.89 5.50 -7.99
C VAL A 50 10.70 6.46 -7.13
N GLY A 51 10.79 7.74 -7.51
CA GLY A 51 11.52 8.76 -6.77
C GLY A 51 10.89 9.15 -5.42
N ASP A 52 9.60 8.85 -5.18
CA ASP A 52 9.02 9.05 -3.85
C ASP A 52 9.66 8.13 -2.81
N VAL A 53 10.05 6.89 -3.20
CA VAL A 53 10.59 5.87 -2.30
C VAL A 53 12.10 5.67 -2.41
N ARG A 54 12.70 5.98 -3.57
CA ARG A 54 14.13 5.80 -3.85
C ARG A 54 14.90 7.07 -3.51
N ALA A 55 15.96 6.92 -2.72
CA ALA A 55 16.91 8.00 -2.43
C ALA A 55 17.94 8.13 -3.57
N VAL A 56 18.71 9.22 -3.56
CA VAL A 56 19.72 9.52 -4.59
C VAL A 56 20.81 8.43 -4.66
N ASP A 57 21.15 7.83 -3.54
CA ASP A 57 22.11 6.71 -3.45
C ASP A 57 21.54 5.35 -3.87
N GLY A 58 20.27 5.31 -4.31
CA GLY A 58 19.55 4.10 -4.70
C GLY A 58 18.92 3.33 -3.55
N SER A 59 19.15 3.74 -2.31
CA SER A 59 18.51 3.12 -1.13
C SER A 59 17.03 3.48 -1.01
N VAL A 60 16.31 2.80 -0.12
CA VAL A 60 14.93 3.15 0.21
C VAL A 60 14.91 4.23 1.28
N LYS A 61 14.17 5.30 1.04
CA LYS A 61 13.93 6.36 2.02
C LYS A 61 13.28 5.82 3.29
N SER A 62 13.62 6.39 4.44
CA SER A 62 12.95 6.10 5.72
C SER A 62 11.62 6.84 5.89
N GLN A 63 11.37 7.84 5.05
CA GLN A 63 10.19 8.69 5.11
C GLN A 63 9.66 8.96 3.71
N LEU A 64 8.33 8.97 3.56
CA LEU A 64 7.62 9.41 2.37
C LEU A 64 6.96 10.75 2.63
N HIS A 65 7.19 11.70 1.75
CA HIS A 65 6.52 12.99 1.78
C HIS A 65 5.36 12.97 0.78
N LEU A 66 4.14 12.95 1.30
CA LEU A 66 2.94 13.00 0.49
C LEU A 66 2.49 14.45 0.35
N ALA A 67 2.59 14.98 -0.87
CA ALA A 67 2.18 16.35 -1.16
C ALA A 67 0.67 16.53 -1.03
N ALA A 68 0.23 17.76 -0.72
CA ALA A 68 -1.16 18.08 -0.45
C ALA A 68 -2.12 17.79 -1.63
N ASP A 69 -1.66 17.93 -2.86
CA ASP A 69 -2.41 17.62 -4.08
C ASP A 69 -2.70 16.12 -4.25
N ARG A 70 -1.91 15.26 -3.61
CA ARG A 70 -2.07 13.80 -3.64
C ARG A 70 -2.88 13.25 -2.46
N VAL A 71 -3.24 14.09 -1.49
CA VAL A 71 -3.91 13.68 -0.25
C VAL A 71 -5.33 14.23 -0.20
N LYS A 72 -6.29 13.37 0.10
CA LYS A 72 -7.66 13.79 0.36
C LYS A 72 -7.66 14.75 1.57
N HIS A 73 -8.19 15.95 1.43
CA HIS A 73 -8.19 17.06 2.38
C HIS A 73 -6.99 18.03 2.33
N ALA A 74 -6.19 18.00 1.24
CA ALA A 74 -5.18 19.03 0.91
C ALA A 74 -4.14 19.33 2.02
N HIS A 75 -3.82 18.36 2.89
CA HIS A 75 -2.73 18.50 3.86
C HIS A 75 -1.59 17.56 3.50
N ALA A 76 -0.42 18.14 3.25
CA ALA A 76 0.81 17.35 3.10
C ALA A 76 1.09 16.60 4.41
N ARG A 77 1.56 15.37 4.29
CA ARG A 77 1.97 14.57 5.46
C ARG A 77 3.22 13.76 5.19
N THR A 78 3.96 13.47 6.22
CA THR A 78 5.11 12.57 6.20
C THR A 78 4.70 11.23 6.80
N VAL A 79 5.06 10.16 6.11
CA VAL A 79 4.82 8.78 6.55
C VAL A 79 6.16 8.11 6.79
N PHE A 80 6.37 7.54 7.97
CA PHE A 80 7.57 6.79 8.31
C PHE A 80 7.47 5.36 7.79
N ILE A 81 8.57 4.87 7.21
CA ILE A 81 8.69 3.50 6.72
C ILE A 81 9.58 2.72 7.68
N ASN A 82 9.01 1.72 8.35
CA ASN A 82 9.77 0.85 9.22
C ASN A 82 10.77 -0.03 8.44
N GLU A 83 11.75 -0.59 9.13
CA GLU A 83 12.83 -1.37 8.52
C GLU A 83 12.31 -2.57 7.72
N ARG A 84 11.30 -3.27 8.19
CA ARG A 84 10.72 -4.41 7.49
C ARG A 84 10.12 -4.01 6.14
N LEU A 85 9.38 -2.89 6.10
CA LEU A 85 8.81 -2.37 4.86
C LEU A 85 9.89 -1.82 3.93
N ARG A 86 10.98 -1.25 4.48
CA ARG A 86 12.13 -0.82 3.68
C ARG A 86 12.78 -2.00 2.95
N LEU A 87 12.93 -3.15 3.61
CA LEU A 87 13.46 -4.36 2.98
C LEU A 87 12.55 -4.87 1.84
N GLU A 88 11.24 -4.89 2.05
CA GLU A 88 10.27 -5.26 1.01
C GLU A 88 10.32 -4.30 -0.19
N LEU A 89 10.37 -3.00 0.07
CA LEU A 89 10.52 -1.98 -0.98
C LEU A 89 11.86 -2.11 -1.70
N ALA A 90 12.96 -2.35 -0.99
CA ALA A 90 14.27 -2.54 -1.59
C ALA A 90 14.28 -3.76 -2.53
N GLN A 91 13.67 -4.86 -2.12
CA GLN A 91 13.53 -6.04 -2.98
C GLN A 91 12.68 -5.74 -4.22
N TYR A 92 11.58 -5.03 -4.06
CA TYR A 92 10.74 -4.63 -5.20
C TYR A 92 11.47 -3.66 -6.14
N LEU A 93 12.19 -2.67 -5.60
CA LEU A 93 12.95 -1.71 -6.39
C LEU A 93 14.07 -2.35 -7.22
N LYS A 94 14.62 -3.50 -6.82
CA LYS A 94 15.59 -4.24 -7.66
C LYS A 94 14.99 -4.59 -9.02
N SER A 95 13.72 -4.94 -9.08
CA SER A 95 13.00 -5.17 -10.35
C SER A 95 12.74 -3.89 -11.13
N ARG A 96 12.96 -2.71 -10.52
CA ARG A 96 12.76 -1.38 -11.07
C ARG A 96 14.08 -0.58 -11.21
N ALA A 97 15.23 -1.25 -11.14
CA ALA A 97 16.54 -0.60 -11.00
C ALA A 97 16.86 0.43 -12.11
N HIS A 98 16.42 0.16 -13.34
CA HIS A 98 16.66 1.04 -14.50
C HIS A 98 15.46 1.94 -14.82
N THR A 99 14.53 2.11 -13.91
CA THR A 99 13.32 2.92 -14.12
C THR A 99 13.59 4.35 -13.65
N ASP A 100 13.13 5.33 -14.44
CA ASP A 100 13.17 6.74 -14.08
C ASP A 100 12.44 7.01 -12.77
N ASP A 101 12.93 7.97 -11.99
CA ASP A 101 12.31 8.40 -10.73
C ASP A 101 10.90 8.96 -10.91
N ALA A 102 10.61 9.57 -12.06
CA ALA A 102 9.28 10.08 -12.39
C ALA A 102 8.29 8.97 -12.78
N ALA A 103 8.76 7.75 -13.07
CA ALA A 103 7.90 6.66 -13.45
C ALA A 103 7.04 6.18 -12.27
N PRO A 104 5.81 5.66 -12.52
CA PRO A 104 4.97 5.12 -11.46
C PRO A 104 5.69 3.97 -10.75
N LEU A 105 5.63 3.95 -9.42
CA LEU A 105 6.19 2.86 -8.63
C LEU A 105 5.50 1.54 -8.95
N PHE A 106 4.19 1.56 -9.13
CA PHE A 106 3.35 0.40 -9.45
C PHE A 106 2.70 0.57 -10.82
N PRO A 107 3.36 0.14 -11.91
CA PRO A 107 2.78 0.23 -13.24
C PRO A 107 1.69 -0.81 -13.45
N THR A 108 0.76 -0.49 -14.35
CA THR A 108 -0.23 -1.46 -14.82
C THR A 108 0.40 -2.48 -15.75
N GLN A 109 -0.27 -3.63 -15.94
CA GLN A 109 0.20 -4.66 -16.88
C GLN A 109 0.13 -4.22 -18.35
N LYS A 110 -0.94 -3.50 -18.68
CA LYS A 110 -1.23 -3.10 -20.08
C LYS A 110 -0.32 -1.97 -20.56
N GLU A 111 0.02 -1.07 -19.64
CA GLU A 111 0.77 0.14 -19.95
C GLU A 111 1.87 0.36 -18.87
N PRO A 112 3.13 -0.06 -19.12
CA PRO A 112 4.21 0.07 -18.14
C PRO A 112 4.53 1.51 -17.70
N ARG A 113 4.11 2.50 -18.50
CA ARG A 113 4.28 3.94 -18.19
C ARG A 113 3.11 4.52 -17.38
N ARG A 114 2.03 3.76 -17.21
CA ARG A 114 0.84 4.19 -16.47
C ARG A 114 0.75 3.49 -15.13
N GLY A 115 0.59 4.27 -14.05
CA GLY A 115 0.33 3.76 -12.72
C GLY A 115 -1.12 3.28 -12.53
N PHE A 116 -1.37 2.62 -11.42
CA PHE A 116 -2.73 2.31 -10.99
C PHE A 116 -3.51 3.60 -10.71
N THR A 117 -4.81 3.55 -10.95
CA THR A 117 -5.73 4.50 -10.33
C THR A 117 -6.19 3.97 -8.98
N ALA A 118 -6.68 4.83 -8.10
CA ALA A 118 -7.25 4.42 -6.81
C ALA A 118 -8.35 3.35 -7.00
N ASN A 119 -9.22 3.54 -7.98
CA ASN A 119 -10.29 2.59 -8.28
C ASN A 119 -9.76 1.23 -8.74
N THR A 120 -8.81 1.21 -9.67
CA THR A 120 -8.20 -0.05 -10.16
C THR A 120 -7.47 -0.79 -9.03
N LEU A 121 -6.78 -0.06 -8.14
CA LEU A 121 -6.10 -0.66 -7.01
C LEU A 121 -7.09 -1.22 -5.98
N CYS A 122 -8.20 -0.50 -5.71
CA CYS A 122 -9.30 -1.03 -4.88
C CYS A 122 -9.86 -2.34 -5.43
N GLN A 123 -10.11 -2.40 -6.74
CA GLN A 123 -10.58 -3.63 -7.40
C GLN A 123 -9.56 -4.76 -7.29
N THR A 124 -8.27 -4.45 -7.44
CA THR A 124 -7.19 -5.42 -7.28
C THR A 124 -7.16 -5.99 -5.85
N PHE A 125 -7.23 -5.15 -4.83
CA PHE A 125 -7.27 -5.61 -3.44
C PHE A 125 -8.53 -6.42 -3.14
N HIS A 126 -9.69 -6.00 -3.67
CA HIS A 126 -10.92 -6.76 -3.52
C HIS A 126 -10.78 -8.18 -4.09
N SER A 127 -10.25 -8.32 -5.30
CA SER A 127 -10.00 -9.62 -5.93
C SER A 127 -9.01 -10.48 -5.12
N ILE A 128 -7.95 -9.87 -4.58
CA ILE A 128 -6.97 -10.55 -3.72
C ILE A 128 -7.63 -11.06 -2.44
N TYR A 129 -8.43 -10.23 -1.76
CA TYR A 129 -9.11 -10.62 -0.53
C TYR A 129 -10.14 -11.74 -0.76
N GLN A 130 -10.90 -11.68 -1.84
CA GLN A 130 -11.81 -12.75 -2.24
C GLN A 130 -11.05 -14.04 -2.49
N GLY A 131 -9.95 -13.98 -3.26
CA GLY A 131 -9.14 -15.16 -3.56
C GLY A 131 -8.46 -15.76 -2.33
N ALA A 132 -8.13 -14.95 -1.33
CA ALA A 132 -7.59 -15.39 -0.05
C ALA A 132 -8.68 -15.84 0.95
N ALA A 133 -9.94 -15.88 0.55
CA ALA A 133 -11.10 -16.23 1.38
C ALA A 133 -11.20 -15.41 2.68
N ILE A 134 -10.92 -14.11 2.61
CA ILE A 134 -11.06 -13.21 3.76
C ILE A 134 -12.54 -12.88 3.97
N ALA A 135 -13.08 -13.27 5.12
CA ALA A 135 -14.48 -13.03 5.47
C ALA A 135 -14.80 -11.53 5.53
N GLY A 136 -15.87 -11.10 4.86
CA GLY A 136 -16.31 -9.70 4.77
C GLY A 136 -15.75 -8.93 3.59
N ALA A 137 -14.87 -9.53 2.78
CA ALA A 137 -14.41 -8.97 1.51
C ALA A 137 -15.43 -9.14 0.37
N SER A 138 -16.50 -9.89 0.61
CA SER A 138 -17.54 -10.13 -0.38
C SER A 138 -18.59 -9.02 -0.39
N SER A 139 -18.84 -8.55 -1.60
CA SER A 139 -20.02 -7.81 -2.03
C SER A 139 -20.31 -6.46 -1.37
N HIS A 140 -19.74 -5.41 -1.92
CA HIS A 140 -20.56 -4.24 -2.26
C HIS A 140 -19.85 -3.47 -3.39
N SER A 141 -20.49 -3.47 -4.52
CA SER A 141 -20.19 -2.65 -5.68
C SER A 141 -19.89 -1.21 -5.30
N GLY A 142 -18.78 -0.68 -5.80
CA GLY A 142 -18.42 0.72 -5.94
C GLY A 142 -18.77 1.66 -4.76
N HIS A 143 -17.86 2.43 -4.29
CA HIS A 143 -17.97 3.60 -3.41
C HIS A 143 -17.88 3.39 -1.88
N ARG A 144 -18.27 2.25 -1.29
CA ARG A 144 -18.14 2.01 0.16
C ARG A 144 -16.82 1.37 0.59
N SER A 145 -16.07 0.81 -0.33
CA SER A 145 -14.81 0.11 -0.10
C SER A 145 -13.65 1.04 0.33
N ILE A 146 -13.69 2.31 -0.07
CA ILE A 146 -12.66 3.30 0.27
C ILE A 146 -12.71 3.64 1.76
N ALA A 147 -13.89 3.73 2.36
CA ALA A 147 -14.05 3.97 3.79
C ALA A 147 -13.56 2.80 4.65
N THR A 148 -13.59 1.58 4.12
CA THR A 148 -13.13 0.37 4.80
C THR A 148 -11.61 0.35 4.90
N THR A 149 -10.92 0.67 3.82
CA THR A 149 -9.45 0.77 3.81
C THR A 149 -8.97 1.92 4.69
N GLN A 150 -9.73 3.01 4.79
CA GLN A 150 -9.41 4.18 5.60
C GLN A 150 -9.40 3.87 7.12
N ARG A 151 -10.29 3.01 7.59
CA ARG A 151 -10.35 2.58 9.01
C ARG A 151 -9.23 1.63 9.43
N TYR A 152 -8.59 0.94 8.48
CA TYR A 152 -7.38 0.16 8.78
C TYR A 152 -6.20 1.02 9.20
N ILE A 153 -6.25 2.30 8.86
CA ILE A 153 -5.17 3.26 9.04
C ILE A 153 -5.27 3.94 10.40
N ASP A 154 -6.49 4.29 10.84
CA ASP A 154 -6.71 5.05 12.07
C ASP A 154 -6.34 4.28 13.34
N VAL A 155 -6.39 2.94 13.30
CA VAL A 155 -5.99 2.08 14.45
C VAL A 155 -4.47 1.95 14.59
N ASN A 156 -3.71 2.20 13.51
CA ASN A 156 -2.26 2.02 13.53
C ASN A 156 -1.50 3.26 14.04
N ASP A 157 -2.12 4.43 14.04
CA ASP A 157 -1.52 5.66 14.58
C ASP A 157 -1.33 5.60 16.11
N ASP A 158 -2.26 4.95 16.82
CA ASP A 158 -2.16 4.78 18.27
C ASP A 158 -1.10 3.74 18.66
N LEU A 159 -0.92 2.69 17.85
CA LEU A 159 0.14 1.69 18.04
C LEU A 159 1.52 2.24 17.70
N LEU A 160 1.63 3.14 16.71
CA LEU A 160 2.89 3.79 16.35
C LEU A 160 3.32 4.83 17.38
N ARG A 161 2.38 5.56 18.00
CA ARG A 161 2.68 6.46 19.12
C ARG A 161 3.20 5.71 20.34
N GLY A 162 2.60 4.57 20.68
CA GLY A 162 3.04 3.73 21.78
C GLY A 162 4.43 3.10 21.58
N ALA A 163 4.86 2.86 20.33
CA ALA A 163 6.17 2.31 20.03
C ALA A 163 7.30 3.35 20.07
N VAL A 164 6.97 4.63 19.87
CA VAL A 164 7.95 5.74 19.95
C VAL A 164 8.19 6.19 21.39
N GLU A 165 7.22 5.99 22.30
CA GLU A 165 7.36 6.32 23.72
C GLU A 165 8.15 5.28 24.55
N LEU A 166 8.48 4.11 23.95
CA LEU A 166 9.20 3.00 24.60
C LEU A 166 10.64 2.81 24.07
N ALA A 167 11.14 3.73 23.25
CA ALA A 167 12.52 3.79 22.76
C ALA A 167 13.24 5.00 23.35
#